data_89bc393635d4e68a2d912a2726ec62b6
#
_entry.id   89bc393635d4e68a2d912a2726ec62b6
#
_cell.length_a   1.000
_cell.length_b   1.000
_cell.length_c   1.000
_cell.angle_alpha   90.00
_cell.angle_beta   90.00
_cell.angle_gamma   90.00
#
_symmetry.space_group_name_H-M   'P 1'
#
loop_
_entity.id
_entity.type
_entity.pdbx_description
1 polymer ?
#
loop_
_entity_poly.entity_id
_entity_poly.type
_entity_poly.pdbx_seq_one_letter_code
_entity_poly.pdbx_strand_id
1 'polypeptide(L)'
;MTKEDLRIVFMGTPEFAVESLKRLVEGGYNVVAVVTQPDKPVGRHQDTLQPSQVKQYALSKGLPVLQPVKMKDPEFVEQLRSYKADLQVVVAFRMLPEVVWAMPRLGTFNVHAALLPQYRGAAPINWAVINGEKETGVTTFFLDHDIDTGRIIMQKRFAIPEEANVCLLYTSDAADE
;
A
#
# COMPACT_ATOMS: atom_id res chain seq x y z
N MET A 1 2.76 21.15 12.89
CA MET A 1 2.95 20.44 11.62
C MET A 1 1.60 20.30 10.95
N THR A 2 1.46 20.84 9.74
CA THR A 2 0.23 20.77 8.94
C THR A 2 0.29 19.56 7.99
N LYS A 3 -0.84 19.23 7.33
CA LYS A 3 -0.86 18.19 6.29
C LYS A 3 0.12 18.47 5.15
N GLU A 4 0.29 19.74 4.78
CA GLU A 4 1.20 20.15 3.72
C GLU A 4 2.68 20.03 4.13
N ASP A 5 2.97 20.15 5.41
CA ASP A 5 4.34 20.04 5.93
C ASP A 5 4.81 18.59 6.04
N LEU A 6 3.88 17.64 6.17
CA LEU A 6 4.19 16.24 6.32
C LEU A 6 4.52 15.62 4.96
N ARG A 7 5.79 15.29 4.73
CA ARG A 7 6.25 14.68 3.49
C ARG A 7 5.99 13.18 3.52
N ILE A 8 5.14 12.71 2.62
CA ILE A 8 4.72 11.30 2.55
C ILE A 8 5.22 10.66 1.26
N VAL A 9 5.84 9.49 1.37
CA VAL A 9 6.04 8.56 0.26
C VAL A 9 5.01 7.44 0.37
N PHE A 10 4.30 7.20 -0.71
CA PHE A 10 3.32 6.12 -0.82
C PHE A 10 3.91 4.94 -1.60
N MET A 11 3.65 3.73 -1.15
CA MET A 11 4.09 2.50 -1.82
C MET A 11 2.92 1.55 -2.01
N GLY A 12 2.64 1.16 -3.23
CA GLY A 12 1.54 0.25 -3.55
C GLY A 12 1.51 -0.12 -5.03
N THR A 13 0.68 -1.08 -5.40
CA THR A 13 0.65 -1.58 -6.78
C THR A 13 -0.77 -1.77 -7.33
N PRO A 14 -1.67 -2.58 -6.71
CA PRO A 14 -2.97 -2.92 -7.29
C PRO A 14 -4.00 -1.80 -7.14
N GLU A 15 -5.15 -1.99 -7.75
CA GLU A 15 -6.30 -1.08 -7.66
C GLU A 15 -6.72 -0.79 -6.22
N PHE A 16 -6.68 -1.79 -5.36
CA PHE A 16 -6.97 -1.63 -3.93
C PHE A 16 -6.12 -0.52 -3.28
N ALA A 17 -4.85 -0.42 -3.65
CA ALA A 17 -3.95 0.61 -3.14
C ALA A 17 -4.24 2.01 -3.71
N VAL A 18 -4.87 2.11 -4.88
CA VAL A 18 -5.21 3.38 -5.51
C VAL A 18 -6.15 4.21 -4.63
N GLU A 19 -7.13 3.58 -4.01
CA GLU A 19 -8.09 4.28 -3.15
C GLU A 19 -7.40 4.96 -1.96
N SER A 20 -6.47 4.28 -1.32
CA SER A 20 -5.68 4.87 -0.24
C SER A 20 -4.83 6.05 -0.71
N LEU A 21 -4.17 5.92 -1.86
CA LEU A 21 -3.40 7.01 -2.45
C LEU A 21 -4.29 8.20 -2.81
N LYS A 22 -5.43 7.95 -3.42
CA LYS A 22 -6.42 8.96 -3.80
C LYS A 22 -6.90 9.75 -2.59
N ARG A 23 -7.19 9.09 -1.47
CA ARG A 23 -7.61 9.75 -0.23
C ARG A 23 -6.52 10.65 0.35
N LEU A 24 -5.27 10.24 0.29
CA LEU A 24 -4.15 11.09 0.71
C LEU A 24 -4.03 12.33 -0.17
N VAL A 25 -4.09 12.17 -1.49
CA VAL A 25 -3.96 13.28 -2.44
C VAL A 25 -5.15 14.23 -2.34
N GLU A 26 -6.36 13.74 -2.38
CA GLU A 26 -7.59 14.55 -2.30
C GLU A 26 -7.79 15.14 -0.90
N GLY A 27 -7.26 14.50 0.14
CA GLY A 27 -7.28 15.01 1.51
C GLY A 27 -6.30 16.15 1.79
N GLY A 28 -5.51 16.57 0.79
CA GLY A 28 -4.57 17.68 0.93
C GLY A 28 -3.24 17.30 1.57
N TYR A 29 -2.94 16.00 1.70
CA TYR A 29 -1.63 15.55 2.20
C TYR A 29 -0.54 15.71 1.13
N ASN A 30 0.67 16.00 1.58
CA ASN A 30 1.82 16.20 0.69
C ASN A 30 2.48 14.87 0.31
N VAL A 31 1.94 14.20 -0.69
CA VAL A 31 2.57 12.99 -1.27
C VAL A 31 3.69 13.42 -2.21
N VAL A 32 4.93 13.20 -1.82
CA VAL A 32 6.12 13.67 -2.55
C VAL A 32 6.62 12.69 -3.59
N ALA A 33 6.33 11.41 -3.44
CA ALA A 33 6.67 10.37 -4.40
C ALA A 33 5.82 9.12 -4.19
N VAL A 34 5.71 8.32 -5.24
CA VAL A 34 4.99 7.04 -5.25
C VAL A 34 5.94 5.95 -5.71
N VAL A 35 6.02 4.86 -4.95
CA VAL A 35 6.80 3.67 -5.29
C VAL A 35 5.84 2.57 -5.67
N THR A 36 6.03 1.95 -6.82
CA THR A 36 5.19 0.86 -7.33
C THR A 36 6.04 -0.18 -8.05
N GLN A 37 5.44 -1.32 -8.34
CA GLN A 37 6.12 -2.39 -9.09
C GLN A 37 6.47 -1.93 -10.50
N PRO A 38 7.54 -2.48 -11.11
CA PRO A 38 7.80 -2.27 -12.54
C PRO A 38 6.61 -2.65 -13.40
N ASP A 39 6.50 -2.03 -14.58
CA ASP A 39 5.47 -2.36 -15.55
C ASP A 39 5.55 -3.84 -15.90
N LYS A 40 4.39 -4.50 -16.00
CA LYS A 40 4.31 -5.93 -16.29
C LYS A 40 4.10 -6.19 -17.77
N PRO A 41 4.81 -7.16 -18.35
CA PRO A 41 4.51 -7.64 -19.69
C PRO A 41 3.09 -8.24 -19.73
N VAL A 42 2.30 -7.84 -20.70
CA VAL A 42 0.94 -8.35 -20.93
C VAL A 42 0.75 -8.69 -22.40
N GLY A 43 -0.32 -9.42 -22.69
CA GLY A 43 -0.63 -9.89 -24.02
C GLY A 43 -0.08 -11.31 -24.30
N ARG A 44 -0.52 -11.87 -25.41
CA ARG A 44 -0.23 -13.27 -25.78
C ARG A 44 1.27 -13.54 -25.98
N HIS A 45 2.02 -12.53 -26.40
CA HIS A 45 3.46 -12.60 -26.65
C HIS A 45 4.29 -11.79 -25.64
N GLN A 46 3.67 -11.21 -24.61
CA GLN A 46 4.32 -10.38 -23.59
C GLN A 46 5.11 -9.19 -24.20
N ASP A 47 4.64 -8.66 -25.31
CA ASP A 47 5.27 -7.59 -26.07
C ASP A 47 4.79 -6.19 -25.68
N THR A 48 3.76 -6.09 -24.85
CA THR A 48 3.20 -4.84 -24.33
C THR A 48 3.45 -4.73 -22.84
N LEU A 49 3.94 -3.57 -22.40
CA LEU A 49 4.13 -3.27 -20.96
C LEU A 49 2.90 -2.54 -20.43
N GLN A 50 2.33 -3.05 -19.34
CA GLN A 50 1.22 -2.40 -18.65
C GLN A 50 1.70 -1.83 -17.31
N PRO A 51 1.51 -0.51 -17.07
CA PRO A 51 1.80 0.09 -15.79
C PRO A 51 0.80 -0.36 -14.72
N SER A 52 1.22 -0.36 -13.45
CA SER A 52 0.32 -0.60 -12.33
C SER A 52 -0.78 0.47 -12.28
N GLN A 53 -1.90 0.15 -11.66
CA GLN A 53 -2.98 1.11 -11.46
C GLN A 53 -2.55 2.28 -10.56
N VAL A 54 -1.71 2.02 -9.57
CA VAL A 54 -1.10 3.06 -8.74
C VAL A 54 -0.24 4.00 -9.57
N LYS A 55 0.58 3.48 -10.50
CA LYS A 55 1.36 4.31 -11.42
C LYS A 55 0.46 5.18 -12.29
N GLN A 56 -0.58 4.61 -12.87
CA GLN A 56 -1.51 5.35 -13.73
C GLN A 56 -2.14 6.53 -12.99
N TYR A 57 -2.60 6.30 -11.76
CA TYR A 57 -3.16 7.36 -10.92
C TYR A 57 -2.11 8.42 -10.56
N ALA A 58 -0.92 8.00 -10.12
CA ALA A 58 0.16 8.90 -9.74
C ALA A 58 0.55 9.82 -10.91
N LEU A 59 0.69 9.29 -12.11
CA LEU A 59 0.99 10.08 -13.31
C LEU A 59 -0.13 11.07 -13.64
N SER A 60 -1.39 10.69 -13.46
CA SER A 60 -2.53 11.58 -13.68
C SER A 60 -2.55 12.78 -12.73
N LYS A 61 -1.89 12.68 -11.59
CA LYS A 61 -1.76 13.74 -10.57
C LYS A 61 -0.39 14.43 -10.59
N GLY A 62 0.47 14.11 -11.55
CA GLY A 62 1.79 14.71 -11.66
C GLY A 62 2.76 14.31 -10.55
N LEU A 63 2.54 13.18 -9.88
CA LEU A 63 3.40 12.69 -8.81
C LEU A 63 4.62 11.95 -9.37
N PRO A 64 5.82 12.14 -8.79
CA PRO A 64 6.99 11.33 -9.12
C PRO A 64 6.75 9.85 -8.86
N VAL A 65 7.16 8.98 -9.79
CA VAL A 65 6.99 7.53 -9.69
C VAL A 65 8.34 6.84 -9.70
N LEU A 66 8.58 5.97 -8.73
CA LEU A 66 9.76 5.11 -8.61
C LEU A 66 9.36 3.65 -8.79
N GLN A 67 10.08 2.91 -9.62
CA GLN A 67 9.78 1.52 -9.96
C GLN A 67 11.00 0.61 -9.80
N PRO A 68 11.51 0.44 -8.56
CA PRO A 68 12.71 -0.36 -8.34
C PRO A 68 12.45 -1.84 -8.64
N VAL A 69 13.38 -2.48 -9.31
CA VAL A 69 13.37 -3.94 -9.48
C VAL A 69 13.76 -4.60 -8.16
N LYS A 70 14.77 -4.06 -7.50
CA LYS A 70 15.25 -4.52 -6.18
C LYS A 70 15.14 -3.40 -5.15
N MET A 71 14.46 -3.67 -4.06
CA MET A 71 14.27 -2.67 -2.98
C MET A 71 15.55 -2.32 -2.25
N LYS A 72 16.57 -3.19 -2.31
CA LYS A 72 17.89 -2.95 -1.69
C LYS A 72 18.88 -2.25 -2.62
N ASP A 73 18.51 -1.96 -3.86
CA ASP A 73 19.38 -1.28 -4.81
C ASP A 73 19.84 0.06 -4.21
N PRO A 74 21.17 0.27 -4.08
CA PRO A 74 21.70 1.51 -3.50
C PRO A 74 21.23 2.78 -4.23
N GLU A 75 21.11 2.73 -5.54
CA GLU A 75 20.64 3.85 -6.36
C GLU A 75 19.19 4.20 -6.00
N PHE A 76 18.32 3.19 -5.88
CA PHE A 76 16.95 3.40 -5.45
C PHE A 76 16.87 3.95 -4.02
N VAL A 77 17.64 3.38 -3.10
CA VAL A 77 17.65 3.81 -1.69
C VAL A 77 18.05 5.29 -1.59
N GLU A 78 19.09 5.71 -2.32
CA GLU A 78 19.50 7.12 -2.33
C GLU A 78 18.48 8.03 -2.99
N GLN A 79 17.85 7.60 -4.08
CA GLN A 79 16.77 8.33 -4.72
C GLN A 79 15.58 8.51 -3.78
N LEU A 80 15.18 7.46 -3.08
CA LEU A 80 14.13 7.52 -2.07
C LEU A 80 14.49 8.48 -0.94
N ARG A 81 15.73 8.40 -0.44
CA ARG A 81 16.24 9.29 0.61
C ARG A 81 16.16 10.76 0.20
N SER A 82 16.39 11.07 -1.06
CA SER A 82 16.38 12.44 -1.58
C SER A 82 15.02 13.12 -1.46
N TYR A 83 13.93 12.36 -1.40
CA TYR A 83 12.59 12.90 -1.18
C TYR A 83 12.33 13.34 0.26
N LYS A 84 13.20 12.98 1.21
CA LYS A 84 13.13 13.39 2.61
C LYS A 84 11.74 13.17 3.22
N ALA A 85 11.23 11.95 3.05
CA ALA A 85 9.94 11.58 3.62
C ALA A 85 9.96 11.65 5.15
N ASP A 86 8.92 12.22 5.72
CA ASP A 86 8.67 12.13 7.17
C ASP A 86 7.98 10.82 7.53
N LEU A 87 7.18 10.30 6.60
CA LEU A 87 6.36 9.11 6.77
C LEU A 87 6.29 8.33 5.47
N GLN A 88 6.30 7.02 5.56
CA GLN A 88 6.00 6.13 4.42
C GLN A 88 4.71 5.36 4.71
N VAL A 89 3.85 5.28 3.70
CA VAL A 89 2.57 4.56 3.75
C VAL A 89 2.62 3.43 2.73
N VAL A 90 2.40 2.20 3.19
CA VAL A 90 2.47 0.99 2.35
C VAL A 90 1.11 0.33 2.29
N VAL A 91 0.62 0.08 1.09
CA VAL A 91 -0.65 -0.61 0.86
C VAL A 91 -0.47 -1.63 -0.26
N ALA A 92 -0.63 -2.90 0.03
CA ALA A 92 -0.53 -3.98 -0.96
C ALA A 92 0.76 -3.88 -1.80
N PHE A 93 1.89 -3.99 -1.13
CA PHE A 93 3.21 -3.90 -1.74
C PHE A 93 4.09 -5.07 -1.28
N ARG A 94 5.26 -5.23 -1.90
CA ARG A 94 6.23 -6.27 -1.51
C ARG A 94 6.90 -5.94 -0.17
N MET A 95 7.55 -6.93 0.42
CA MET A 95 8.32 -6.75 1.66
C MET A 95 9.41 -5.69 1.48
N LEU A 96 9.53 -4.82 2.47
CA LEU A 96 10.54 -3.77 2.51
C LEU A 96 11.73 -4.21 3.36
N PRO A 97 12.97 -3.98 2.89
CA PRO A 97 14.14 -4.14 3.75
C PRO A 97 14.21 -3.04 4.80
N GLU A 98 14.89 -3.30 5.92
CA GLU A 98 15.05 -2.35 7.01
C GLU A 98 15.58 -0.99 6.56
N VAL A 99 16.54 -0.96 5.64
CA VAL A 99 17.11 0.28 5.10
C VAL A 99 16.04 1.20 4.49
N VAL A 100 14.93 0.65 4.03
CA VAL A 100 13.80 1.39 3.45
C VAL A 100 12.77 1.74 4.51
N TRP A 101 12.26 0.76 5.26
CA TRP A 101 11.17 1.05 6.22
C TRP A 101 11.63 1.83 7.45
N ALA A 102 12.90 1.76 7.83
CA ALA A 102 13.44 2.53 8.95
C ALA A 102 13.91 3.95 8.55
N MET A 103 13.86 4.30 7.26
CA MET A 103 14.38 5.56 6.74
C MET A 103 13.64 6.80 7.26
N PRO A 104 12.30 6.89 7.24
CA PRO A 104 11.61 8.11 7.64
C PRO A 104 11.57 8.26 9.16
N ARG A 105 11.68 9.51 9.63
CA ARG A 105 11.71 9.82 11.06
C ARG A 105 10.46 9.40 11.83
N LEU A 106 9.30 9.40 11.19
CA LEU A 106 8.03 8.97 11.78
C LEU A 106 7.71 7.50 11.49
N GLY A 107 8.59 6.82 10.76
CA GLY A 107 8.43 5.40 10.47
C GLY A 107 7.64 5.12 9.19
N THR A 108 7.36 3.85 9.00
CA THR A 108 6.61 3.32 7.87
C THR A 108 5.46 2.47 8.40
N PHE A 109 4.25 2.73 7.96
CA PHE A 109 3.12 1.90 8.34
C PHE A 109 2.50 1.21 7.12
N ASN A 110 1.90 0.05 7.37
CA ASN A 110 1.20 -0.74 6.38
C ASN A 110 -0.30 -0.75 6.69
N VAL A 111 -1.10 -0.63 5.64
CA VAL A 111 -2.53 -0.89 5.68
C VAL A 111 -2.77 -2.31 5.22
N HIS A 112 -3.18 -3.18 6.12
CA HIS A 112 -3.36 -4.60 5.91
C HIS A 112 -4.84 -4.97 5.94
N ALA A 113 -5.32 -5.62 4.88
CA ALA A 113 -6.73 -5.93 4.70
C ALA A 113 -7.18 -7.15 5.51
N ALA A 114 -6.92 -7.15 6.80
CA ALA A 114 -7.39 -8.15 7.75
C ALA A 114 -7.39 -7.62 9.18
N LEU A 115 -8.11 -8.30 10.05
CA LEU A 115 -8.04 -8.05 11.49
C LEU A 115 -6.86 -8.85 12.07
N LEU A 116 -5.73 -8.19 12.29
CA LEU A 116 -4.58 -8.83 12.91
C LEU A 116 -4.92 -9.24 14.38
N PRO A 117 -4.38 -10.36 14.86
CA PRO A 117 -3.27 -11.15 14.32
C PRO A 117 -3.65 -12.23 13.29
N GLN A 118 -4.91 -12.35 12.92
CA GLN A 118 -5.34 -13.30 11.90
C GLN A 118 -4.92 -12.85 10.49
N TYR A 119 -4.73 -13.82 9.60
CA TYR A 119 -4.46 -13.56 8.18
C TYR A 119 -3.24 -12.65 7.92
N ARG A 120 -2.15 -12.85 8.66
CA ARG A 120 -0.85 -12.24 8.35
C ARG A 120 -0.35 -12.74 7.00
N GLY A 121 0.42 -11.89 6.32
CA GLY A 121 1.03 -12.23 5.04
C GLY A 121 0.17 -11.88 3.82
N ALA A 122 0.23 -12.70 2.78
CA ALA A 122 -0.35 -12.40 1.47
C ALA A 122 -1.83 -12.78 1.35
N ALA A 123 -2.57 -12.00 0.56
CA ALA A 123 -3.96 -12.26 0.15
C ALA A 123 -4.96 -12.48 1.31
N PRO A 124 -4.97 -11.64 2.35
CA PRO A 124 -5.84 -11.84 3.51
C PRO A 124 -7.33 -11.83 3.16
N ILE A 125 -7.77 -11.01 2.22
CA ILE A 125 -9.16 -10.95 1.77
C ILE A 125 -9.59 -12.29 1.14
N ASN A 126 -8.74 -12.87 0.29
CA ASN A 126 -9.03 -14.16 -0.34
C ASN A 126 -9.23 -15.26 0.70
N TRP A 127 -8.35 -15.31 1.70
CA TRP A 127 -8.44 -16.32 2.77
C TRP A 127 -9.64 -16.11 3.67
N ALA A 128 -10.04 -14.88 3.97
CA ALA A 128 -11.25 -14.61 4.74
C ALA A 128 -12.49 -15.13 4.02
N VAL A 129 -12.61 -14.92 2.71
CA VAL A 129 -13.71 -15.44 1.89
C VAL A 129 -13.69 -16.97 1.81
N ILE A 130 -12.52 -17.55 1.53
CA ILE A 130 -12.36 -19.03 1.41
C ILE A 130 -12.74 -19.73 2.72
N ASN A 131 -12.38 -19.16 3.86
CA ASN A 131 -12.66 -19.74 5.18
C ASN A 131 -14.09 -19.44 5.66
N GLY A 132 -14.89 -18.73 4.87
CA GLY A 132 -16.28 -18.44 5.23
C GLY A 132 -16.43 -17.52 6.45
N GLU A 133 -15.47 -16.60 6.64
CA GLU A 133 -15.55 -15.61 7.73
C GLU A 133 -16.77 -14.71 7.53
N LYS A 134 -17.41 -14.33 8.62
CA LYS A 134 -18.56 -13.42 8.63
C LYS A 134 -18.17 -11.97 8.80
N GLU A 135 -16.96 -11.74 9.25
CA GLU A 135 -16.40 -10.42 9.53
C GLU A 135 -14.93 -10.37 9.11
N THR A 136 -14.51 -9.25 8.58
CA THR A 136 -13.11 -8.94 8.33
C THR A 136 -12.85 -7.46 8.66
N GLY A 137 -11.73 -6.94 8.25
CA GLY A 137 -11.41 -5.52 8.50
C GLY A 137 -10.08 -5.12 7.92
N VAL A 138 -9.66 -3.95 8.34
CA VAL A 138 -8.36 -3.37 7.98
C VAL A 138 -7.60 -3.06 9.26
N THR A 139 -6.33 -3.39 9.28
CA THR A 139 -5.41 -3.04 10.36
C THR A 139 -4.30 -2.17 9.82
N THR A 140 -4.08 -1.02 10.45
CA THR A 140 -2.94 -0.15 10.18
C THR A 140 -1.91 -0.33 11.29
N PHE A 141 -0.67 -0.65 10.93
CA PHE A 141 0.40 -0.91 11.90
C PHE A 141 1.75 -0.46 11.38
N PHE A 142 2.68 -0.14 12.28
CA PHE A 142 4.05 0.19 11.93
C PHE A 142 4.81 -1.06 11.47
N LEU A 143 5.66 -0.92 10.44
CA LEU A 143 6.55 -1.99 10.02
C LEU A 143 7.66 -2.20 11.05
N ASP A 144 8.01 -3.46 11.25
CA ASP A 144 9.02 -3.95 12.16
C ASP A 144 9.80 -5.09 11.49
N HIS A 145 10.73 -5.72 12.22
CA HIS A 145 11.55 -6.85 11.71
C HIS A 145 10.72 -8.07 11.33
N ASP A 146 9.58 -8.29 11.99
CA ASP A 146 8.69 -9.42 11.74
C ASP A 146 7.50 -9.04 10.87
N ILE A 147 6.99 -10.00 10.09
CA ILE A 147 5.86 -9.77 9.18
C ILE A 147 4.59 -9.49 9.98
N ASP A 148 3.97 -8.34 9.72
CA ASP A 148 2.67 -7.94 10.26
C ASP A 148 2.56 -8.06 11.80
N THR A 149 3.67 -7.80 12.51
CA THR A 149 3.74 -7.88 13.97
C THR A 149 3.98 -6.53 14.65
N GLY A 150 4.17 -5.48 13.86
CA GLY A 150 4.44 -4.14 14.39
C GLY A 150 3.29 -3.58 15.23
N ARG A 151 3.56 -2.45 15.88
CA ARG A 151 2.56 -1.80 16.73
C ARG A 151 1.34 -1.38 15.92
N ILE A 152 0.17 -1.91 16.29
CA ILE A 152 -1.11 -1.55 15.68
C ILE A 152 -1.44 -0.10 16.00
N ILE A 153 -1.78 0.68 14.97
CA ILE A 153 -2.22 2.07 15.08
C ILE A 153 -3.74 2.10 15.17
N MET A 154 -4.42 1.38 14.28
CA MET A 154 -5.88 1.38 14.17
C MET A 154 -6.38 0.08 13.53
N GLN A 155 -7.58 -0.35 13.92
CA GLN A 155 -8.32 -1.43 13.24
C GLN A 155 -9.75 -0.98 13.00
N LYS A 156 -10.27 -1.30 11.81
CA LYS A 156 -11.67 -1.12 11.46
C LYS A 156 -12.27 -2.45 11.04
N ARG A 157 -13.45 -2.77 11.57
CA ARG A 157 -14.18 -4.02 11.29
C ARG A 157 -15.37 -3.75 10.37
N PHE A 158 -15.69 -4.70 9.52
CA PHE A 158 -16.91 -4.68 8.72
C PHE A 158 -17.38 -6.12 8.43
N ALA A 159 -18.70 -6.26 8.22
CA ALA A 159 -19.31 -7.54 7.94
C ALA A 159 -19.03 -7.99 6.49
N ILE A 160 -18.83 -9.29 6.30
CA ILE A 160 -18.73 -9.91 4.98
C ILE A 160 -20.15 -10.37 4.60
N PRO A 161 -20.77 -9.84 3.51
CA PRO A 161 -22.04 -10.34 3.03
C PRO A 161 -21.95 -11.83 2.62
N GLU A 162 -23.03 -12.58 2.81
CA GLU A 162 -23.03 -14.04 2.49
C GLU A 162 -22.68 -14.35 1.03
N GLU A 163 -23.04 -13.46 0.10
CA GLU A 163 -22.75 -13.58 -1.32
C GLU A 163 -21.48 -12.83 -1.75
N ALA A 164 -20.67 -12.37 -0.79
CA ALA A 164 -19.49 -11.60 -1.09
C ALA A 164 -18.43 -12.43 -1.82
N ASN A 165 -17.85 -11.81 -2.82
CA ASN A 165 -16.61 -12.28 -3.43
C ASN A 165 -15.48 -11.30 -3.12
N VAL A 166 -14.27 -11.66 -3.49
CA VAL A 166 -13.07 -10.84 -3.24
C VAL A 166 -13.21 -9.42 -3.81
N CYS A 167 -13.80 -9.29 -5.01
CA CYS A 167 -13.97 -7.98 -5.65
C CYS A 167 -14.94 -7.08 -4.87
N LEU A 168 -16.02 -7.64 -4.31
CA LEU A 168 -16.97 -6.88 -3.50
C LEU A 168 -16.33 -6.36 -2.23
N LEU A 169 -15.48 -7.15 -1.57
CA LEU A 169 -14.75 -6.71 -0.38
C LEU A 169 -13.74 -5.59 -0.68
N TYR A 170 -13.08 -5.63 -1.81
CA TYR A 170 -12.19 -4.55 -2.25
C TYR A 170 -12.94 -3.22 -2.43
N THR A 171 -14.17 -3.27 -2.95
CA THR A 171 -14.97 -2.07 -3.18
C THR A 171 -15.63 -1.52 -1.91
N SER A 172 -16.05 -2.38 -0.98
CA SER A 172 -16.66 -1.94 0.28
C SER A 172 -15.66 -1.29 1.23
N ASP A 173 -14.39 -1.75 1.23
CA ASP A 173 -13.33 -1.11 2.01
C ASP A 173 -13.05 0.33 1.54
N ALA A 174 -13.22 0.60 0.26
CA ALA A 174 -13.06 1.93 -0.32
C ALA A 174 -14.23 2.89 -0.02
N ALA A 175 -15.41 2.39 0.33
CA ALA A 175 -16.61 3.21 0.51
C ALA A 175 -16.84 3.69 1.94
N ASP A 176 -16.22 3.06 2.95
CA ASP A 176 -16.54 3.25 4.37
C ASP A 176 -15.54 4.14 5.14
N GLU A 177 -14.54 4.73 4.48
CA GLU A 177 -13.57 5.63 5.13
C GLU A 177 -13.93 7.11 4.95
#